data_d620c55922477a7b254b9519e743d51d
#
_entry.id   d620c55922477a7b254b9519e743d51d
#
_cell.length_a   1.000
_cell.length_b   1.000
_cell.length_c   1.000
_cell.angle_alpha   90.00
_cell.angle_beta   90.00
_cell.angle_gamma   90.00
#
_symmetry.space_group_name_H-M   'P 1'
#
loop_
_entity.id
_entity.type
_entity.pdbx_description
1 polymer ?
#
loop_
_entity_poly.entity_id
_entity_poly.type
_entity_poly.pdbx_seq_one_letter_code
_entity_poly.pdbx_strand_id
1 'polypeptide(L)'
;MQPVGTSSYTDIQLLHLIEKVNELQPYSFYLVDTLGLMHKNDIARFFYLINTNLDKSINMGFHSHNNLQLSFSNSQEFFEYVGDRVISLDASIYGMGRGAGNLNTELIANYVNDREGHMYAIEPLL
;
A
#
# COMPACT_ATOMS: atom_id res chain seq x y z
N MET A 1 5.58 10.27 1.36
CA MET A 1 4.55 10.92 2.21
C MET A 1 3.52 9.88 2.62
N GLN A 2 3.22 9.80 3.90
CA GLN A 2 2.33 8.80 4.49
C GLN A 2 1.26 9.50 5.36
N PRO A 3 0.09 9.83 4.80
CA PRO A 3 -0.97 10.43 5.57
C PRO A 3 -1.58 9.41 6.54
N VAL A 4 -1.70 9.77 7.80
CA VAL A 4 -2.28 8.91 8.84
C VAL A 4 -3.80 8.95 8.76
N GLY A 5 -4.45 7.80 8.95
CA GLY A 5 -5.90 7.72 9.00
C GLY A 5 -6.60 7.97 7.66
N THR A 6 -6.01 7.53 6.56
CA THR A 6 -6.56 7.73 5.21
C THR A 6 -8.01 7.26 5.08
N SER A 7 -8.39 6.19 5.80
CA SER A 7 -9.75 5.65 5.80
C SER A 7 -10.81 6.61 6.35
N SER A 8 -10.41 7.62 7.13
CA SER A 8 -11.32 8.63 7.67
C SER A 8 -11.52 9.83 6.76
N TYR A 9 -10.79 9.91 5.65
CA TYR A 9 -10.92 11.01 4.70
C TYR A 9 -12.14 10.81 3.79
N THR A 10 -12.91 11.89 3.60
CA THR A 10 -13.88 11.93 2.51
C THR A 10 -13.15 11.99 1.16
N ASP A 11 -13.86 11.66 0.09
CA ASP A 11 -13.27 11.73 -1.26
C ASP A 11 -12.78 13.15 -1.60
N ILE A 12 -13.53 14.18 -1.20
CA ILE A 12 -13.14 15.58 -1.41
C ILE A 12 -11.88 15.93 -0.62
N GLN A 13 -11.78 15.51 0.63
CA GLN A 13 -10.59 15.73 1.46
C GLN A 13 -9.37 15.03 0.88
N LEU A 14 -9.54 13.82 0.39
CA LEU A 14 -8.46 13.06 -0.26
C LEU A 14 -8.01 13.73 -1.56
N LEU A 15 -8.93 14.21 -2.37
CA LEU A 15 -8.60 14.93 -3.60
C LEU A 15 -7.83 16.22 -3.32
N HIS A 16 -8.22 17.01 -2.32
CA HIS A 16 -7.47 18.20 -1.90
C HIS A 16 -6.06 17.85 -1.41
N LEU A 17 -5.93 16.74 -0.67
CA LEU A 17 -4.61 16.26 -0.26
C LEU A 17 -3.75 15.89 -1.47
N ILE A 18 -4.32 15.19 -2.45
CA ILE A 18 -3.59 14.80 -3.67
C ILE A 18 -3.14 16.02 -4.46
N GLU A 19 -3.97 17.07 -4.55
CA GLU A 19 -3.58 18.33 -5.18
C GLU A 19 -2.32 18.92 -4.52
N LYS A 20 -2.28 18.96 -3.18
CA LYS A 20 -1.11 19.42 -2.44
C LYS A 20 0.11 18.52 -2.64
N VAL A 21 -0.10 17.22 -2.68
CA VAL A 21 0.97 16.25 -2.97
C VAL A 21 1.55 16.48 -4.37
N ASN A 22 0.69 16.73 -5.35
CA ASN A 22 1.13 17.05 -6.72
C ASN A 22 1.95 18.35 -6.77
N GLU A 23 1.59 19.37 -5.98
CA GLU A 23 2.39 20.59 -5.88
C GLU A 23 3.78 20.34 -5.25
N LEU A 24 3.84 19.47 -4.24
CA LEU A 24 5.07 19.19 -3.49
C LEU A 24 6.01 18.22 -4.22
N GLN A 25 5.51 17.42 -5.16
CA GLN A 25 6.28 16.43 -5.93
C GLN A 25 7.15 15.52 -5.06
N PRO A 26 6.61 14.83 -4.03
CA PRO A 26 7.40 13.90 -3.24
C PRO A 26 7.79 12.67 -4.10
N TYR A 27 8.81 11.93 -3.67
CA TYR A 27 9.21 10.69 -4.33
C TYR A 27 8.07 9.65 -4.38
N SER A 28 7.32 9.54 -3.30
CA SER A 28 6.19 8.60 -3.21
C SER A 28 5.08 9.12 -2.30
N PHE A 29 3.87 8.64 -2.58
CA PHE A 29 2.67 8.86 -1.77
C PHE A 29 2.06 7.52 -1.37
N TYR A 30 1.75 7.35 -0.09
CA TYR A 30 1.27 6.08 0.46
C TYR A 30 -0.21 6.12 0.82
N LEU A 31 -0.94 5.08 0.42
CA LEU A 31 -2.19 4.70 1.06
C LEU A 31 -1.85 3.99 2.38
N VAL A 32 -2.38 4.48 3.50
CA VAL A 32 -2.06 3.95 4.82
C VAL A 32 -3.31 3.42 5.50
N ASP A 33 -3.34 2.11 5.75
CA ASP A 33 -4.36 1.49 6.61
C ASP A 33 -3.90 1.50 8.06
N THR A 34 -3.99 2.66 8.70
CA THR A 34 -3.47 2.92 10.04
C THR A 34 -4.04 1.98 11.10
N LEU A 35 -5.31 1.62 10.97
CA LEU A 35 -6.01 0.78 11.94
C LEU A 35 -6.16 -0.67 11.50
N GLY A 36 -5.69 -1.01 10.30
CA GLY A 36 -5.83 -2.36 9.75
C GLY A 36 -7.29 -2.77 9.52
N LEU A 37 -8.16 -1.83 9.18
CA LEU A 37 -9.61 -2.03 9.05
C LEU A 37 -10.12 -1.99 7.60
N MET A 38 -9.26 -1.71 6.64
CA MET A 38 -9.64 -1.65 5.23
C MET A 38 -9.98 -3.05 4.69
N HIS A 39 -11.05 -3.11 3.92
CA HIS A 39 -11.42 -4.28 3.11
C HIS A 39 -11.06 -4.06 1.64
N LYS A 40 -11.18 -5.10 0.83
CA LYS A 40 -10.83 -5.04 -0.61
C LYS A 40 -11.52 -3.90 -1.36
N ASN A 41 -12.80 -3.64 -1.08
CA ASN A 41 -13.54 -2.56 -1.73
C ASN A 41 -12.98 -1.18 -1.35
N ASP A 42 -12.50 -1.01 -0.13
CA ASP A 42 -11.85 0.23 0.30
C ASP A 42 -10.53 0.42 -0.45
N ILE A 43 -9.72 -0.63 -0.55
CA ILE A 43 -8.47 -0.60 -1.31
C ILE A 43 -8.72 -0.22 -2.76
N ALA A 44 -9.70 -0.85 -3.42
CA ALA A 44 -10.06 -0.55 -4.80
C ALA A 44 -10.46 0.91 -4.99
N ARG A 45 -11.32 1.42 -4.11
CA ARG A 45 -11.81 2.80 -4.16
C ARG A 45 -10.67 3.81 -3.96
N PHE A 46 -9.88 3.64 -2.91
CA PHE A 46 -8.77 4.54 -2.62
C PHE A 46 -7.69 4.47 -3.70
N PHE A 47 -7.33 3.26 -4.15
CA PHE A 47 -6.36 3.10 -5.23
C PHE A 47 -6.80 3.85 -6.47
N TYR A 48 -8.02 3.61 -6.92
CA TYR A 48 -8.57 4.27 -8.12
C TYR A 48 -8.55 5.79 -7.99
N LEU A 49 -9.02 6.31 -6.87
CA LEU A 49 -9.09 7.75 -6.62
C LEU A 49 -7.69 8.39 -6.61
N ILE A 50 -6.74 7.77 -5.93
CA ILE A 50 -5.35 8.24 -5.86
C ILE A 50 -4.68 8.12 -7.23
N ASN A 51 -4.73 6.96 -7.84
CA ASN A 51 -4.02 6.69 -9.10
C ASN A 51 -4.51 7.57 -10.26
N THR A 52 -5.80 7.93 -10.27
CA THR A 52 -6.39 8.78 -11.30
C THR A 52 -5.95 10.24 -11.16
N ASN A 53 -5.73 10.72 -9.94
CA ASN A 53 -5.52 12.13 -9.65
C ASN A 53 -4.07 12.47 -9.25
N LEU A 54 -3.30 11.50 -8.81
CA LEU A 54 -1.90 11.68 -8.44
C LEU A 54 -1.03 11.80 -9.69
N ASP A 55 -0.11 12.77 -9.71
CA ASP A 55 0.87 12.93 -10.77
C ASP A 55 1.60 11.60 -11.03
N LYS A 56 1.76 11.24 -12.30
CA LYS A 56 2.34 9.95 -12.70
C LYS A 56 3.81 9.80 -12.37
N SER A 57 4.51 10.90 -12.14
CA SER A 57 5.91 10.90 -11.68
C SER A 57 6.06 10.49 -10.23
N ILE A 58 4.98 10.53 -9.43
CA ILE A 58 4.99 10.16 -8.01
C ILE A 58 4.67 8.68 -7.87
N ASN A 59 5.55 7.94 -7.20
CA ASN A 59 5.32 6.52 -6.92
C ASN A 59 4.18 6.34 -5.90
N MET A 60 3.43 5.25 -6.02
CA MET A 60 2.44 4.89 -5.01
C MET A 60 2.98 3.82 -4.06
N GLY A 61 2.61 3.92 -2.80
CA GLY A 61 2.90 2.91 -1.81
C GLY A 61 1.66 2.49 -1.03
N PHE A 62 1.74 1.33 -0.41
CA PHE A 62 0.73 0.83 0.52
C PHE A 62 1.40 0.38 1.82
N HIS A 63 0.92 0.94 2.93
CA HIS A 63 1.32 0.58 4.27
C HIS A 63 0.12 0.06 5.04
N SER A 64 0.13 -1.21 5.38
CA SER A 64 -1.01 -1.88 6.02
C SER A 64 -0.66 -2.47 7.37
N HIS A 65 -1.63 -2.39 8.28
CA HIS A 65 -1.61 -3.09 9.55
C HIS A 65 -2.51 -4.33 9.51
N ASN A 66 -2.24 -5.29 10.39
CA ASN A 66 -2.83 -6.63 10.30
C ASN A 66 -3.93 -6.89 11.34
N ASN A 67 -4.63 -5.85 11.80
CA ASN A 67 -5.62 -5.96 12.86
C ASN A 67 -6.78 -6.91 12.52
N LEU A 68 -7.26 -6.90 11.29
CA LEU A 68 -8.25 -7.87 10.77
C LEU A 68 -7.60 -9.04 10.02
N GLN A 69 -6.28 -9.16 10.05
CA GLN A 69 -5.51 -10.15 9.31
C GLN A 69 -5.73 -10.08 7.78
N LEU A 70 -6.04 -8.89 7.28
CA LEU A 70 -6.27 -8.63 5.86
C LEU A 70 -5.07 -7.98 5.17
N SER A 71 -3.98 -7.70 5.89
CA SER A 71 -2.82 -7.01 5.35
C SER A 71 -2.27 -7.68 4.10
N PHE A 72 -2.10 -9.01 4.11
CA PHE A 72 -1.60 -9.75 2.96
C PHE A 72 -2.57 -9.71 1.78
N SER A 73 -3.85 -10.00 1.99
CA SER A 73 -4.86 -9.99 0.91
C SER A 73 -5.06 -8.58 0.32
N ASN A 74 -5.04 -7.54 1.16
CA ASN A 74 -5.16 -6.16 0.70
C ASN A 74 -3.93 -5.72 -0.09
N SER A 75 -2.74 -6.16 0.32
CA SER A 75 -1.50 -5.87 -0.41
C SER A 75 -1.44 -6.57 -1.76
N GLN A 76 -1.94 -7.80 -1.85
CA GLN A 76 -2.11 -8.49 -3.13
C GLN A 76 -3.06 -7.72 -4.04
N GLU A 77 -4.20 -7.28 -3.51
CA GLU A 77 -5.19 -6.51 -4.25
C GLU A 77 -4.60 -5.19 -4.76
N PHE A 78 -3.90 -4.46 -3.90
CA PHE A 78 -3.20 -3.23 -4.29
C PHE A 78 -2.19 -3.48 -5.42
N PHE A 79 -1.41 -4.54 -5.31
CA PHE A 79 -0.43 -4.94 -6.32
C PHE A 79 -1.09 -5.23 -7.67
N GLU A 80 -2.23 -5.90 -7.69
CA GLU A 80 -2.93 -6.27 -8.93
C GLU A 80 -3.52 -5.06 -9.68
N TYR A 81 -3.80 -3.95 -9.01
CA TYR A 81 -4.29 -2.73 -9.66
C TYR A 81 -3.20 -1.93 -10.37
N VAL A 82 -1.96 -2.30 -10.21
CA VAL A 82 -0.83 -1.57 -10.78
C VAL A 82 -0.79 -1.74 -12.29
N GLY A 83 -0.78 -0.59 -13.00
CA GLY A 83 -0.43 -0.53 -14.40
C GLY A 83 1.06 -0.22 -14.55
N ASP A 84 1.35 0.94 -15.16
CA ASP A 84 2.74 1.39 -15.43
C ASP A 84 3.38 2.14 -14.27
N ARG A 85 2.64 2.40 -13.18
CA ARG A 85 3.17 3.16 -12.05
C ARG A 85 4.06 2.28 -11.19
N VAL A 86 5.19 2.83 -10.76
CA VAL A 86 6.05 2.19 -9.75
C VAL A 86 5.33 2.21 -8.41
N ILE A 87 5.29 1.05 -7.74
CA ILE A 87 4.68 0.90 -6.42
C ILE A 87 5.68 0.37 -5.40
N SER A 88 5.33 0.63 -4.13
CA SER A 88 6.02 0.09 -2.96
C SER A 88 5.03 -0.54 -2.00
N LEU A 89 5.38 -1.67 -1.43
CA LEU A 89 4.63 -2.33 -0.36
C LEU A 89 5.51 -2.38 0.89
N ASP A 90 5.06 -1.73 1.95
CA ASP A 90 5.78 -1.77 3.23
C ASP A 90 5.48 -3.08 3.94
N ALA A 91 6.53 -3.77 4.38
CA ALA A 91 6.41 -5.05 5.07
C ALA A 91 7.50 -5.19 6.14
N SER A 92 7.30 -6.10 7.08
CA SER A 92 8.30 -6.46 8.08
C SER A 92 8.46 -7.97 8.16
N ILE A 93 9.66 -8.44 8.56
CA ILE A 93 9.93 -9.87 8.73
C ILE A 93 8.97 -10.41 9.80
N TYR A 94 8.30 -11.52 9.49
CA TYR A 94 7.24 -12.14 10.32
C TYR A 94 6.10 -11.18 10.68
N GLY A 95 5.94 -10.07 9.96
CA GLY A 95 4.92 -9.08 10.26
C GLY A 95 5.17 -8.34 11.59
N MET A 96 6.41 -8.31 12.08
CA MET A 96 6.74 -7.64 13.34
C MET A 96 6.30 -6.18 13.31
N GLY A 97 5.60 -5.77 14.37
CA GLY A 97 5.13 -4.40 14.50
C GLY A 97 4.22 -4.23 15.70
N ARG A 98 3.75 -3.02 15.88
CA ARG A 98 2.85 -2.67 16.98
C ARG A 98 1.50 -3.40 16.81
N GLY A 99 0.92 -3.82 17.92
CA GLY A 99 -0.40 -4.48 17.95
C GLY A 99 -0.40 -5.81 17.20
N ALA A 100 -1.29 -5.97 16.24
CA ALA A 100 -1.38 -7.18 15.41
C ALA A 100 -0.28 -7.29 14.34
N GLY A 101 0.59 -6.30 14.25
CA GLY A 101 1.71 -6.27 13.32
C GLY A 101 1.39 -5.67 11.96
N ASN A 102 2.30 -5.90 11.03
CA ASN A 102 2.31 -5.39 9.68
C ASN A 102 2.15 -6.53 8.64
N LEU A 103 2.25 -6.19 7.38
CA LEU A 103 2.41 -7.14 6.29
C LEU A 103 3.67 -7.98 6.49
N ASN A 104 3.57 -9.29 6.32
CA ASN A 104 4.72 -10.19 6.39
C ASN A 104 5.55 -10.12 5.10
N THR A 105 6.83 -9.77 5.23
CA THR A 105 7.75 -9.67 4.09
C THR A 105 7.87 -10.98 3.32
N GLU A 106 8.03 -12.09 4.03
CA GLU A 106 8.19 -13.43 3.43
C GLU A 106 6.97 -13.83 2.59
N LEU A 107 5.76 -13.44 3.00
CA LEU A 107 4.54 -13.76 2.25
C LEU A 107 4.41 -12.90 0.99
N ILE A 108 4.58 -11.58 1.12
CA ILE A 108 4.40 -10.69 -0.03
C ILE A 108 5.54 -10.82 -1.03
N ALA A 109 6.77 -11.06 -0.57
CA ALA A 109 7.90 -11.30 -1.46
C ALA A 109 7.71 -12.58 -2.27
N ASN A 110 7.21 -13.65 -1.66
CA ASN A 110 6.86 -14.87 -2.38
C ASN A 110 5.78 -14.62 -3.44
N TYR A 111 4.74 -13.90 -3.09
CA TYR A 111 3.68 -13.53 -4.03
C TYR A 111 4.21 -12.72 -5.22
N VAL A 112 5.06 -11.73 -4.97
CA VAL A 112 5.67 -10.91 -6.03
C VAL A 112 6.58 -11.76 -6.92
N ASN A 113 7.35 -12.70 -6.34
CA ASN A 113 8.16 -13.63 -7.11
C ASN A 113 7.33 -14.47 -8.09
N ASP A 114 6.16 -14.93 -7.67
CA ASP A 114 5.27 -15.71 -8.55
C ASP A 114 4.71 -14.87 -9.70
N ARG A 115 4.55 -13.56 -9.50
CA ARG A 115 4.00 -12.65 -10.51
C ARG A 115 5.04 -12.06 -11.45
N GLU A 116 6.19 -11.65 -10.91
CA GLU A 116 7.22 -10.87 -11.63
C GLU A 116 8.50 -11.68 -11.90
N GLY A 117 8.53 -12.96 -11.50
CA GLY A 117 9.74 -13.77 -11.53
C GLY A 117 10.57 -13.63 -10.24
N HIS A 118 11.57 -14.47 -10.07
CA HIS A 118 12.35 -14.58 -8.84
C HIS A 118 13.23 -13.33 -8.58
N MET A 119 12.64 -12.30 -7.99
CA MET A 119 13.32 -11.05 -7.64
C MET A 119 13.92 -11.07 -6.23
N TYR A 120 13.31 -11.84 -5.31
CA TYR A 120 13.67 -11.85 -3.89
C TYR A 120 14.05 -13.24 -3.41
N ALA A 121 15.13 -13.32 -2.61
CA ALA A 121 15.49 -14.54 -1.92
C ALA A 121 14.66 -14.68 -0.64
N ILE A 122 13.80 -15.71 -0.57
CA ILE A 122 12.89 -15.92 0.56
C ILE A 122 13.53 -16.73 1.68
N GLU A 123 14.35 -17.73 1.33
CA GLU A 123 14.95 -18.66 2.31
C GLU A 123 15.66 -17.97 3.48
N PRO A 124 16.42 -16.87 3.28
CA PRO A 124 17.06 -16.18 4.39
C PRO A 124 16.09 -15.53 5.37
N LEU A 125 14.81 -15.35 4.98
CA LEU A 125 13.77 -14.74 5.79
C LEU A 125 13.03 -15.76 6.66
N LEU A 126 13.17 -17.03 6.37
CA LEU A 126 12.51 -18.13 7.08
C LEU A 126 13.39 -18.66 8.21
#